data_729a1ff46a5cd2f15482f373f8457f89
#
_entry.id   729a1ff46a5cd2f15482f373f8457f89
#
_cell.length_a   1.000
_cell.length_b   1.000
_cell.length_c   1.000
_cell.angle_alpha   90.00
_cell.angle_beta   90.00
_cell.angle_gamma   90.00
#
_symmetry.space_group_name_H-M   'P 1'
#
loop_
_entity.id
_entity.type
_entity.pdbx_description
1 polymer ?
#
loop_
_entity_poly.entity_id
_entity_poly.type
_entity_poly.pdbx_seq_one_letter_code
_entity_poly.pdbx_strand_id
1 'polypeptide(L)'
;GFDFARHPYPELAARFMEHYNAGVPGCAVTAHAVDTLQTLARMGWQQAVLSASRRDYLIEQVSARGLQGFFTELLGLADIYGVSKVQLGTDYLRRTGIDPAACVMVGDTDHDAAVAAAIGATCVLYTGGHQSRARLEKASPYVIDDLAQLPALLETI
;
A
#
# COMPACT_ATOMS: atom_id res chain seq x y z
N GLY A 1 -17.04 -16.60 -13.34
CA GLY A 1 -15.78 -16.12 -13.87
C GLY A 1 -15.94 -15.70 -15.32
N PHE A 2 -14.97 -14.98 -15.86
CA PHE A 2 -14.96 -14.60 -17.28
C PHE A 2 -14.56 -15.81 -18.15
N ASP A 3 -15.20 -15.92 -19.31
CA ASP A 3 -14.76 -16.84 -20.37
C ASP A 3 -13.71 -16.11 -21.23
N PHE A 4 -12.45 -16.41 -21.01
CA PHE A 4 -11.32 -15.77 -21.70
C PHE A 4 -11.24 -16.11 -23.20
N ALA A 5 -11.96 -17.13 -23.67
CA ALA A 5 -12.07 -17.41 -25.11
C ALA A 5 -12.99 -16.40 -25.81
N ARG A 6 -14.03 -15.92 -25.10
CA ARG A 6 -14.98 -14.89 -25.59
C ARG A 6 -14.54 -13.48 -25.26
N HIS A 7 -13.84 -13.31 -24.15
CA HIS A 7 -13.38 -12.03 -23.62
C HIS A 7 -11.89 -12.12 -23.32
N PRO A 8 -11.02 -11.87 -24.28
CA PRO A 8 -9.58 -11.92 -24.11
C PRO A 8 -9.10 -11.06 -22.95
N TYR A 9 -8.18 -11.60 -22.13
CA TYR A 9 -7.69 -10.88 -20.95
C TYR A 9 -7.18 -9.46 -21.23
N PRO A 10 -6.46 -9.17 -22.34
CA PRO A 10 -6.03 -7.81 -22.67
C PRO A 10 -7.19 -6.81 -22.82
N GLU A 11 -8.31 -7.24 -23.42
CA GLU A 11 -9.49 -6.39 -23.60
C GLU A 11 -10.17 -6.10 -22.26
N LEU A 12 -10.30 -7.13 -21.40
CA LEU A 12 -10.85 -6.95 -20.05
C LEU A 12 -9.96 -6.05 -19.20
N ALA A 13 -8.64 -6.22 -19.27
CA ALA A 13 -7.69 -5.38 -18.57
C ALA A 13 -7.75 -3.93 -19.05
N ALA A 14 -7.84 -3.70 -20.36
CA ALA A 14 -7.96 -2.35 -20.91
C ALA A 14 -9.25 -1.66 -20.43
N ARG A 15 -10.41 -2.34 -20.49
CA ARG A 15 -11.69 -1.82 -20.00
C ARG A 15 -11.66 -1.56 -18.48
N PHE A 16 -11.06 -2.46 -17.72
CA PHE A 16 -10.87 -2.24 -16.28
C PHE A 16 -10.08 -0.96 -16.02
N MET A 17 -8.94 -0.78 -16.70
CA MET A 17 -8.10 0.41 -16.54
C MET A 17 -8.81 1.70 -17.00
N GLU A 18 -9.64 1.65 -18.05
CA GLU A 18 -10.46 2.79 -18.46
C GLU A 18 -11.42 3.23 -17.35
N HIS A 19 -12.19 2.30 -16.78
CA HIS A 19 -13.10 2.58 -15.66
C HIS A 19 -12.35 3.02 -14.40
N TYR A 20 -11.23 2.37 -14.09
CA TYR A 20 -10.38 2.74 -12.95
C TYR A 20 -9.91 4.18 -13.08
N ASN A 21 -9.31 4.55 -14.22
CA ASN A 21 -8.78 5.89 -14.45
C ASN A 21 -9.88 6.96 -14.44
N ALA A 22 -11.07 6.65 -14.96
CA ALA A 22 -12.22 7.55 -14.90
C ALA A 22 -12.73 7.76 -13.46
N GLY A 23 -12.64 6.75 -12.60
CA GLY A 23 -13.11 6.81 -11.21
C GLY A 23 -12.11 7.46 -10.23
N VAL A 24 -10.81 7.33 -10.47
CA VAL A 24 -9.74 7.79 -9.56
C VAL A 24 -9.85 9.25 -9.14
N PRO A 25 -10.15 10.23 -10.03
CA PRO A 25 -10.26 11.63 -9.63
C PRO A 25 -11.36 11.89 -8.60
N GLY A 26 -12.42 11.07 -8.60
CA GLY A 26 -13.53 11.17 -7.65
C GLY A 26 -13.30 10.48 -6.30
N CYS A 27 -12.22 9.72 -6.15
CA CYS A 27 -11.92 9.02 -4.91
C CYS A 27 -11.31 9.96 -3.87
N ALA A 28 -11.98 10.08 -2.73
CA ALA A 28 -11.45 10.81 -1.58
C ALA A 28 -10.28 10.04 -0.92
N VAL A 29 -9.47 10.77 -0.17
CA VAL A 29 -8.49 10.16 0.75
C VAL A 29 -9.27 9.47 1.87
N THR A 30 -8.82 8.30 2.28
CA THR A 30 -9.42 7.55 3.39
C THR A 30 -9.52 8.40 4.65
N ALA A 31 -10.61 8.26 5.39
CA ALA A 31 -10.82 8.97 6.66
C ALA A 31 -9.62 8.80 7.59
N HIS A 32 -9.27 9.86 8.30
CA HIS A 32 -8.15 9.95 9.25
C HIS A 32 -6.75 9.72 8.65
N ALA A 33 -6.61 9.44 7.34
CA ALA A 33 -5.29 9.17 6.74
C ALA A 33 -4.34 10.36 6.90
N VAL A 34 -4.79 11.59 6.60
CA VAL A 34 -3.95 12.79 6.70
C VAL A 34 -3.51 13.04 8.15
N ASP A 35 -4.44 12.98 9.11
CA ASP A 35 -4.15 13.19 10.53
C ASP A 35 -3.19 12.12 11.07
N THR A 36 -3.35 10.87 10.62
CA THR A 36 -2.45 9.76 10.97
C THR A 36 -1.06 10.00 10.41
N LEU A 37 -0.91 10.35 9.12
CA LEU A 37 0.38 10.67 8.51
C LEU A 37 1.09 11.82 9.23
N GLN A 38 0.36 12.87 9.62
CA GLN A 38 0.89 13.99 10.38
C GLN A 38 1.34 13.56 11.79
N THR A 39 0.56 12.72 12.44
CA THR A 39 0.88 12.22 13.78
C THR A 39 2.13 11.36 13.76
N LEU A 40 2.23 10.44 12.81
CA LEU A 40 3.41 9.59 12.64
C LEU A 40 4.67 10.42 12.33
N ALA A 41 4.56 11.45 11.50
CA ALA A 41 5.68 12.36 11.24
C ALA A 41 6.13 13.09 12.52
N ARG A 42 5.20 13.56 13.36
CA ARG A 42 5.51 14.17 14.67
C ARG A 42 6.15 13.20 15.66
N MET A 43 5.81 11.92 15.58
CA MET A 43 6.42 10.83 16.37
C MET A 43 7.83 10.46 15.85
N GLY A 44 8.27 11.03 14.72
CA GLY A 44 9.58 10.78 14.13
C GLY A 44 9.61 9.60 13.12
N TRP A 45 8.47 9.03 12.78
CA TRP A 45 8.40 7.97 11.77
C TRP A 45 8.67 8.53 10.37
N GLN A 46 9.59 7.89 9.67
CA GLN A 46 9.75 8.08 8.22
C GLN A 46 8.72 7.23 7.49
N GLN A 47 8.12 7.80 6.45
CA GLN A 47 7.02 7.17 5.73
C GLN A 47 7.38 7.05 4.24
N ALA A 48 7.10 5.90 3.65
CA ALA A 48 7.24 5.64 2.22
C ALA A 48 6.02 4.88 1.71
N VAL A 49 5.73 5.01 0.42
CA VAL A 49 4.67 4.22 -0.22
C VAL A 49 5.30 3.08 -1.02
N LEU A 50 4.82 1.85 -0.83
CA LEU A 50 5.17 0.67 -1.60
C LEU A 50 3.92 0.14 -2.32
N SER A 51 3.85 0.34 -3.64
CA SER A 51 2.65 0.04 -4.44
C SER A 51 2.95 -0.86 -5.63
N ALA A 52 1.99 -1.71 -5.98
CA ALA A 52 1.99 -2.45 -7.25
C ALA A 52 1.56 -1.59 -8.45
N SER A 53 1.16 -0.34 -8.23
CA SER A 53 0.86 0.61 -9.30
C SER A 53 2.11 1.03 -10.05
N ARG A 54 1.96 1.36 -11.33
CA ARG A 54 3.04 1.99 -12.09
C ARG A 54 3.46 3.30 -11.41
N ARG A 55 4.77 3.54 -11.34
CA ARG A 55 5.34 4.62 -10.53
C ARG A 55 4.84 6.01 -10.92
N ASP A 56 4.66 6.29 -12.20
CA ASP A 56 4.16 7.58 -12.68
C ASP A 56 2.71 7.83 -12.22
N TYR A 57 1.82 6.83 -12.31
CA TYR A 57 0.46 6.93 -11.78
C TYR A 57 0.43 7.10 -10.26
N LEU A 58 1.30 6.38 -9.54
CA LEU A 58 1.42 6.55 -8.09
C LEU A 58 1.79 7.99 -7.73
N ILE A 59 2.79 8.57 -8.40
CA ILE A 59 3.23 9.94 -8.17
C ILE A 59 2.08 10.93 -8.48
N GLU A 60 1.41 10.77 -9.60
CA GLU A 60 0.27 11.60 -9.99
C GLU A 60 -0.84 11.56 -8.93
N GLN A 61 -1.25 10.35 -8.49
CA GLN A 61 -2.33 10.17 -7.52
C GLN A 61 -1.99 10.75 -6.15
N VAL A 62 -0.77 10.57 -5.67
CA VAL A 62 -0.30 11.12 -4.39
C VAL A 62 -0.22 12.64 -4.46
N SER A 63 0.30 13.19 -5.57
CA SER A 63 0.42 14.64 -5.78
C SER A 63 -0.95 15.32 -5.91
N ALA A 64 -1.87 14.73 -6.66
CA ALA A 64 -3.22 15.27 -6.84
C ALA A 64 -4.01 15.37 -5.52
N ARG A 65 -3.62 14.60 -4.51
CA ARG A 65 -4.22 14.60 -3.17
C ARG A 65 -3.43 15.42 -2.13
N GLY A 66 -2.34 16.09 -2.55
CA GLY A 66 -1.51 16.90 -1.66
C GLY A 66 -0.73 16.10 -0.61
N LEU A 67 -0.52 14.78 -0.83
CA LEU A 67 0.08 13.89 0.16
C LEU A 67 1.60 13.71 -0.03
N GLN A 68 2.19 14.26 -1.08
CA GLN A 68 3.59 14.03 -1.44
C GLN A 68 4.56 14.42 -0.33
N GLY A 69 4.28 15.48 0.43
CA GLY A 69 5.14 15.95 1.51
C GLY A 69 5.23 15.03 2.73
N PHE A 70 4.38 14.02 2.84
CA PHE A 70 4.43 13.04 3.94
C PHE A 70 5.40 11.89 3.68
N PHE A 71 5.77 11.66 2.42
CA PHE A 71 6.53 10.46 2.03
C PHE A 71 7.95 10.82 1.60
N THR A 72 8.92 10.13 2.17
CA THR A 72 10.32 10.21 1.75
C THR A 72 10.54 9.61 0.38
N GLU A 73 9.74 8.59 0.02
CA GLU A 73 9.81 7.95 -1.29
C GLU A 73 8.49 7.30 -1.71
N LEU A 74 8.24 7.29 -3.02
CA LEU A 74 7.11 6.62 -3.65
C LEU A 74 7.66 5.48 -4.53
N LEU A 75 7.49 4.25 -4.05
CA LEU A 75 7.98 3.02 -4.68
C LEU A 75 6.84 2.38 -5.47
N GLY A 76 6.84 2.57 -6.76
CA GLY A 76 5.93 1.97 -7.72
C GLY A 76 6.68 1.14 -8.76
N LEU A 77 5.97 0.27 -9.47
CA LEU A 77 6.56 -0.56 -10.52
C LEU A 77 7.04 0.30 -11.70
N ALA A 78 8.20 -0.03 -12.25
CA ALA A 78 8.72 0.62 -13.47
C ALA A 78 7.87 0.20 -14.70
N ASP A 79 7.49 -1.08 -14.74
CA ASP A 79 6.61 -1.67 -15.75
C ASP A 79 5.80 -2.83 -15.14
N ILE A 80 4.87 -3.39 -15.93
CA ILE A 80 4.01 -4.49 -15.50
C ILE A 80 4.68 -5.87 -15.58
N TYR A 81 5.93 -5.96 -16.02
CA TYR A 81 6.56 -7.24 -16.44
C TYR A 81 7.75 -7.67 -15.59
N GLY A 82 8.36 -6.82 -14.79
CA GLY A 82 9.71 -7.10 -14.32
C GLY A 82 9.98 -7.18 -12.83
N VAL A 83 9.32 -6.39 -12.00
CA VAL A 83 9.71 -6.26 -10.58
C VAL A 83 8.51 -6.49 -9.67
N SER A 84 8.66 -7.35 -8.66
CA SER A 84 7.62 -7.59 -7.67
C SER A 84 7.64 -6.51 -6.57
N LYS A 85 6.52 -6.34 -5.85
CA LYS A 85 6.43 -5.49 -4.66
C LYS A 85 7.48 -5.89 -3.60
N VAL A 86 7.76 -7.20 -3.45
CA VAL A 86 8.81 -7.73 -2.58
C VAL A 86 10.19 -7.22 -2.99
N GLN A 87 10.50 -7.29 -4.29
CA GLN A 87 11.80 -6.84 -4.79
C GLN A 87 11.99 -5.34 -4.57
N LEU A 88 10.96 -4.52 -4.87
CA LEU A 88 11.00 -3.08 -4.61
C LEU A 88 11.26 -2.76 -3.14
N GLY A 89 10.55 -3.42 -2.23
CA GLY A 89 10.74 -3.25 -0.78
C GLY A 89 12.13 -3.67 -0.32
N THR A 90 12.61 -4.83 -0.77
CA THR A 90 13.97 -5.33 -0.45
C THR A 90 15.05 -4.37 -0.94
N ASP A 91 14.93 -3.89 -2.19
CA ASP A 91 15.91 -2.96 -2.77
C ASP A 91 15.91 -1.60 -2.04
N TYR A 92 14.73 -1.13 -1.64
CA TYR A 92 14.60 0.10 -0.84
C TYR A 92 15.32 -0.06 0.51
N LEU A 93 15.02 -1.11 1.28
CA LEU A 93 15.64 -1.35 2.58
C LEU A 93 17.16 -1.49 2.48
N ARG A 94 17.63 -2.27 1.49
CA ARG A 94 19.07 -2.45 1.25
C ARG A 94 19.76 -1.12 0.90
N ARG A 95 19.15 -0.29 0.05
CA ARG A 95 19.72 0.98 -0.41
C ARG A 95 19.77 2.03 0.69
N THR A 96 18.74 2.06 1.54
CA THR A 96 18.63 3.03 2.64
C THR A 96 19.35 2.58 3.90
N GLY A 97 19.70 1.30 4.03
CA GLY A 97 20.28 0.73 5.25
C GLY A 97 19.29 0.63 6.42
N ILE A 98 18.00 0.76 6.15
CA ILE A 98 16.96 0.64 7.19
C ILE A 98 16.83 -0.84 7.59
N ASP A 99 16.84 -1.09 8.90
CA ASP A 99 16.59 -2.43 9.45
C ASP A 99 15.14 -2.84 9.17
N PRO A 100 14.89 -3.95 8.45
CA PRO A 100 13.54 -4.46 8.24
C PRO A 100 12.74 -4.65 9.53
N ALA A 101 13.38 -5.07 10.63
CA ALA A 101 12.71 -5.27 11.92
C ALA A 101 12.21 -3.97 12.55
N ALA A 102 12.75 -2.81 12.14
CA ALA A 102 12.27 -1.49 12.54
C ALA A 102 11.20 -0.93 11.59
N CYS A 103 10.73 -1.72 10.63
CA CYS A 103 9.75 -1.31 9.64
C CYS A 103 8.38 -1.89 9.93
N VAL A 104 7.35 -1.07 9.71
CA VAL A 104 5.96 -1.51 9.73
C VAL A 104 5.33 -1.25 8.37
N MET A 105 4.80 -2.30 7.76
CA MET A 105 4.03 -2.20 6.53
C MET A 105 2.54 -2.14 6.87
N VAL A 106 1.85 -1.12 6.39
CA VAL A 106 0.40 -0.99 6.51
C VAL A 106 -0.24 -1.34 5.17
N GLY A 107 -1.16 -2.30 5.17
CA GLY A 107 -1.83 -2.78 3.96
C GLY A 107 -3.28 -3.17 4.23
N ASP A 108 -3.98 -3.64 3.20
CA ASP A 108 -5.40 -4.01 3.27
C ASP A 108 -5.69 -5.42 2.74
N THR A 109 -4.63 -6.19 2.46
CA THR A 109 -4.74 -7.54 1.91
C THR A 109 -3.76 -8.53 2.58
N ASP A 110 -4.08 -9.83 2.50
CA ASP A 110 -3.16 -10.91 2.87
C ASP A 110 -1.88 -10.92 2.00
N HIS A 111 -1.95 -10.38 0.78
CA HIS A 111 -0.76 -10.18 -0.04
C HIS A 111 0.20 -9.15 0.57
N ASP A 112 -0.31 -8.10 1.21
CA ASP A 112 0.53 -7.12 1.91
C ASP A 112 1.24 -7.77 3.10
N ALA A 113 0.54 -8.63 3.85
CA ALA A 113 1.17 -9.42 4.91
C ALA A 113 2.28 -10.35 4.38
N ALA A 114 2.04 -11.02 3.24
CA ALA A 114 3.06 -11.85 2.60
C ALA A 114 4.28 -11.03 2.13
N VAL A 115 4.07 -9.84 1.60
CA VAL A 115 5.15 -8.91 1.23
C VAL A 115 5.92 -8.46 2.47
N ALA A 116 5.26 -8.04 3.54
CA ALA A 116 5.89 -7.62 4.79
C ALA A 116 6.76 -8.75 5.37
N ALA A 117 6.23 -9.97 5.45
CA ALA A 117 6.97 -11.15 5.90
C ALA A 117 8.20 -11.44 5.02
N ALA A 118 8.07 -11.33 3.70
CA ALA A 118 9.16 -11.58 2.75
C ALA A 118 10.29 -10.56 2.86
N ILE A 119 10.00 -9.30 3.24
CA ILE A 119 11.01 -8.25 3.43
C ILE A 119 11.48 -8.14 4.90
N GLY A 120 10.89 -8.91 5.83
CA GLY A 120 11.26 -8.92 7.25
C GLY A 120 10.63 -7.82 8.10
N ALA A 121 9.55 -7.18 7.62
CA ALA A 121 8.86 -6.10 8.31
C ALA A 121 7.64 -6.63 9.10
N THR A 122 7.25 -5.91 10.15
CA THR A 122 5.94 -6.11 10.82
C THR A 122 4.81 -5.66 9.89
N CYS A 123 3.67 -6.37 9.91
CA CYS A 123 2.50 -6.00 9.11
C CYS A 123 1.32 -5.60 9.99
N VAL A 124 0.74 -4.42 9.71
CA VAL A 124 -0.56 -3.99 10.23
C VAL A 124 -1.55 -3.98 9.06
N LEU A 125 -2.71 -4.62 9.23
CA LEU A 125 -3.73 -4.69 8.19
C LEU A 125 -4.94 -3.82 8.54
N TYR A 126 -5.44 -3.09 7.54
CA TYR A 126 -6.55 -2.16 7.64
C TYR A 126 -7.81 -2.72 6.97
N THR A 127 -8.94 -2.76 7.70
CA THR A 127 -10.19 -3.37 7.22
C THR A 127 -10.99 -2.49 6.25
N GLY A 128 -10.67 -1.22 6.12
CA GLY A 128 -11.36 -0.30 5.20
C GLY A 128 -10.97 -0.45 3.73
N GLY A 129 -10.22 -1.49 3.36
CA GLY A 129 -9.78 -1.80 2.00
C GLY A 129 -10.54 -2.97 1.36
N HIS A 130 -9.81 -3.85 0.67
CA HIS A 130 -10.37 -4.86 -0.23
C HIS A 130 -10.79 -6.16 0.44
N GLN A 131 -10.28 -6.47 1.63
CA GLN A 131 -10.52 -7.76 2.28
C GLN A 131 -11.27 -7.65 3.60
N SER A 132 -12.04 -8.69 3.91
CA SER A 132 -12.80 -8.76 5.17
C SER A 132 -11.86 -8.94 6.37
N ARG A 133 -12.25 -8.41 7.54
CA ARG A 133 -11.55 -8.57 8.81
C ARG A 133 -11.18 -10.04 9.07
N ALA A 134 -12.13 -10.97 8.92
CA ALA A 134 -11.91 -12.40 9.17
C ALA A 134 -10.81 -13.02 8.28
N ARG A 135 -10.53 -12.44 7.10
CA ARG A 135 -9.43 -12.84 6.25
C ARG A 135 -8.12 -12.22 6.69
N LEU A 136 -8.14 -10.94 7.06
CA LEU A 136 -6.97 -10.20 7.52
C LEU A 136 -6.41 -10.75 8.83
N GLU A 137 -7.27 -11.12 9.78
CA GLU A 137 -6.89 -11.72 11.07
C GLU A 137 -6.17 -13.07 10.95
N LYS A 138 -6.32 -13.76 9.81
CA LYS A 138 -5.54 -14.97 9.51
C LYS A 138 -4.14 -14.67 8.99
N ALA A 139 -3.93 -13.47 8.47
CA ALA A 139 -2.68 -13.07 7.82
C ALA A 139 -1.78 -12.22 8.73
N SER A 140 -2.34 -11.48 9.69
CA SER A 140 -1.59 -10.68 10.65
C SER A 140 -2.28 -10.65 12.02
N PRO A 141 -1.53 -10.65 13.13
CA PRO A 141 -2.07 -10.43 14.47
C PRO A 141 -2.52 -8.97 14.70
N TYR A 142 -2.07 -8.05 13.85
CA TYR A 142 -2.35 -6.62 13.98
C TYR A 142 -3.34 -6.18 12.89
N VAL A 143 -4.60 -6.01 13.29
CA VAL A 143 -5.68 -5.57 12.39
C VAL A 143 -6.41 -4.38 12.99
N ILE A 144 -6.50 -3.29 12.24
CA ILE A 144 -7.16 -2.05 12.63
C ILE A 144 -8.37 -1.76 11.73
N ASP A 145 -9.40 -1.12 12.28
CA ASP A 145 -10.59 -0.69 11.52
C ASP A 145 -10.52 0.78 11.10
N ASP A 146 -9.66 1.54 11.76
CA ASP A 146 -9.48 2.96 11.53
C ASP A 146 -7.99 3.29 11.55
N LEU A 147 -7.53 4.08 10.57
CA LEU A 147 -6.14 4.52 10.52
C LEU A 147 -5.73 5.34 11.75
N ALA A 148 -6.67 6.01 12.42
CA ALA A 148 -6.42 6.73 13.69
C ALA A 148 -5.93 5.82 14.83
N GLN A 149 -6.11 4.50 14.73
CA GLN A 149 -5.62 3.52 15.71
C GLN A 149 -4.12 3.23 15.54
N LEU A 150 -3.55 3.51 14.35
CA LEU A 150 -2.19 3.14 14.01
C LEU A 150 -1.13 3.76 14.94
N PRO A 151 -1.15 5.06 15.26
CA PRO A 151 -0.12 5.65 16.13
C PRO A 151 -0.02 4.96 17.49
N ALA A 152 -1.14 4.71 18.15
CA ALA A 152 -1.16 4.04 19.45
C ALA A 152 -0.73 2.57 19.35
N LEU A 153 -1.08 1.88 18.28
CA LEU A 153 -0.63 0.50 18.05
C LEU A 153 0.90 0.44 17.88
N LEU A 154 1.50 1.38 17.14
CA LEU A 154 2.94 1.41 16.89
C LEU A 154 3.80 1.66 18.15
N GLU A 155 3.20 2.16 19.23
CA GLU A 155 3.89 2.26 20.54
C GLU A 155 3.98 0.91 21.27
N THR A 156 3.26 -0.11 20.80
CA THR A 156 3.14 -1.40 21.47
C THR A 156 3.83 -2.56 20.76
N ILE A 157 4.28 -2.36 19.52
CA ILE A 157 4.85 -3.41 18.65
C ILE A 157 6.28 -3.11 18.24
#